data_e70acda9e547016f24d5ea8afb11d048
#
_entry.id   e70acda9e547016f24d5ea8afb11d048
#
_cell.length_a   1.000
_cell.length_b   1.000
_cell.length_c   1.000
_cell.angle_alpha   90.00
_cell.angle_beta   90.00
_cell.angle_gamma   90.00
#
_symmetry.space_group_name_H-M   'P 1'
#
loop_
_entity.id
_entity.type
_entity.pdbx_description
1 polymer ?
#
loop_
_entity_poly.entity_id
_entity_poly.type
_entity_poly.pdbx_seq_one_letter_code
_entity_poly.pdbx_strand_id
1 'polypeptide(L)'
;MNRRILIAGLSLLAACLAGCGKSEPAKPARTRVGVVAKSLGNGFFDAVHKGADEAAAELDAEVIFTGPTTPTAEGQIEVLNSLIAQRVDAIAVSANDPDALVPTLKRAMGRGIKVISYDSGVAPEGRLAHLAPSSDQLIGETVLALTAELAPQVDGKGQGKFAVVSATPTSTNQNSWLAEMRKALPQHAGLELVSVVYGDDVSDKSYREAVALLKQYPDLAVIVSISSVGIVASARAVEDQGLTGKVKVTGLGLPSELAGYVEKGVVPKFAIWNPIDLGYATTQIAVRLARGADAAKPVPTGRMGEVAFAADGVGAMSKPFIYDAGNVAEFAKIF
;
A
#
# COMPACT_ATOMS: atom_id res chain seq x y z
N MET A 1 67.61 -60.33 39.31
CA MET A 1 68.93 -59.73 39.57
C MET A 1 68.94 -58.39 38.76
N ASN A 2 69.00 -57.31 39.51
CA ASN A 2 69.55 -56.01 39.16
C ASN A 2 68.90 -55.23 37.96
N ARG A 3 68.40 -54.16 38.19
CA ARG A 3 68.81 -52.81 38.63
C ARG A 3 68.61 -51.79 37.48
N ARG A 4 67.80 -50.80 37.80
CA ARG A 4 68.12 -49.39 37.71
C ARG A 4 68.36 -48.84 36.31
N ILE A 5 67.76 -47.74 35.88
CA ILE A 5 67.96 -46.30 36.25
C ILE A 5 66.94 -45.52 35.44
N LEU A 6 66.10 -44.72 36.04
CA LEU A 6 66.20 -43.29 36.37
C LEU A 6 66.19 -42.32 35.21
N ILE A 7 65.11 -41.54 35.17
CA ILE A 7 65.06 -40.10 35.13
C ILE A 7 65.54 -39.39 33.84
N ALA A 8 64.62 -38.73 33.19
CA ALA A 8 64.66 -37.31 32.86
C ALA A 8 63.30 -36.99 32.21
N GLY A 9 62.39 -36.45 32.86
CA GLY A 9 62.04 -35.20 33.37
C GLY A 9 62.43 -34.08 32.46
N LEU A 10 61.54 -33.70 31.55
CA LEU A 10 61.56 -32.30 31.07
C LEU A 10 60.18 -31.88 30.77
N SER A 11 59.69 -31.08 31.66
CA SER A 11 58.48 -30.25 31.57
C SER A 11 58.52 -29.38 30.33
N LEU A 12 57.65 -29.63 29.34
CA LEU A 12 57.33 -28.67 28.33
C LEU A 12 56.00 -28.05 28.68
N LEU A 13 56.07 -27.09 29.58
CA LEU A 13 54.98 -26.13 29.85
C LEU A 13 54.93 -25.17 28.66
N ALA A 14 54.24 -25.58 27.60
CA ALA A 14 53.96 -24.68 26.49
C ALA A 14 52.87 -23.72 26.95
N ALA A 15 53.26 -22.50 27.14
CA ALA A 15 52.40 -21.32 27.38
C ALA A 15 51.38 -21.23 26.27
N CYS A 16 50.15 -21.61 26.53
CA CYS A 16 48.99 -21.11 25.78
C CYS A 16 48.85 -19.64 26.10
N LEU A 17 49.58 -18.79 25.38
CA LEU A 17 49.34 -17.36 25.30
C LEU A 17 47.95 -17.19 24.74
N ALA A 18 47.03 -16.84 25.64
CA ALA A 18 45.72 -16.38 25.33
C ALA A 18 45.82 -15.19 24.33
N GLY A 19 45.61 -15.50 23.08
CA GLY A 19 45.23 -14.50 22.08
C GLY A 19 43.87 -13.96 22.46
N CYS A 20 43.81 -12.96 23.35
CA CYS A 20 42.67 -12.06 23.44
C CYS A 20 42.59 -11.32 22.14
N GLY A 21 42.10 -11.97 21.08
CA GLY A 21 41.51 -11.26 19.95
C GLY A 21 40.39 -10.44 20.54
N LYS A 22 40.52 -9.11 20.53
CA LYS A 22 39.38 -8.20 20.71
C LYS A 22 38.39 -8.60 19.64
N SER A 23 37.36 -9.41 20.03
CA SER A 23 36.18 -9.54 19.20
C SER A 23 35.64 -8.12 19.02
N GLU A 24 35.71 -7.59 17.80
CA GLU A 24 34.94 -6.39 17.49
C GLU A 24 33.52 -6.62 18.00
N PRO A 25 32.92 -5.63 18.70
CA PRO A 25 31.54 -5.76 19.14
C PRO A 25 30.71 -6.08 17.90
N ALA A 26 29.99 -7.22 17.95
CA ALA A 26 29.11 -7.61 16.88
C ALA A 26 28.22 -6.43 16.53
N LYS A 27 28.21 -5.99 15.26
CA LYS A 27 27.33 -4.92 14.81
C LYS A 27 25.91 -5.27 15.28
N PRO A 28 25.19 -4.36 15.97
CA PRO A 28 23.84 -4.68 16.44
C PRO A 28 23.01 -5.17 15.23
N ALA A 29 22.25 -6.23 15.46
CA ALA A 29 21.41 -6.79 14.43
C ALA A 29 20.49 -5.70 13.84
N ARG A 30 20.39 -5.62 12.52
CA ARG A 30 19.52 -4.66 11.85
C ARG A 30 18.08 -4.90 12.25
N THR A 31 17.32 -3.83 12.45
CA THR A 31 15.87 -3.92 12.63
C THR A 31 15.24 -4.49 11.36
N ARG A 32 14.47 -5.57 11.49
CA ARG A 32 13.84 -6.30 10.38
C ARG A 32 12.35 -5.97 10.31
N VAL A 33 11.89 -5.49 9.17
CA VAL A 33 10.50 -5.09 8.95
C VAL A 33 9.91 -5.89 7.79
N GLY A 34 8.84 -6.63 8.06
CA GLY A 34 8.00 -7.22 7.01
C GLY A 34 7.03 -6.16 6.47
N VAL A 35 7.14 -5.84 5.18
CA VAL A 35 6.18 -4.95 4.49
C VAL A 35 5.31 -5.81 3.59
N VAL A 36 4.03 -5.92 3.93
CA VAL A 36 3.09 -6.86 3.31
C VAL A 36 2.13 -6.10 2.40
N ALA A 37 2.20 -6.38 1.10
CA ALA A 37 1.29 -5.88 0.07
C ALA A 37 -0.04 -6.64 0.07
N LYS A 38 -1.10 -6.07 -0.55
CA LYS A 38 -2.34 -6.81 -0.84
C LYS A 38 -2.08 -7.98 -1.79
N SER A 39 -1.27 -7.74 -2.83
CA SER A 39 -0.78 -8.77 -3.75
C SER A 39 0.54 -8.31 -4.36
N LEU A 40 1.34 -9.27 -4.82
CA LEU A 40 2.54 -9.02 -5.62
C LEU A 40 2.17 -8.79 -7.10
N GLY A 41 3.05 -8.11 -7.84
CA GLY A 41 2.85 -7.83 -9.27
C GLY A 41 1.84 -6.70 -9.55
N ASN A 42 1.60 -5.84 -8.57
CA ASN A 42 0.80 -4.62 -8.71
C ASN A 42 1.75 -3.41 -8.64
N GLY A 43 1.78 -2.58 -9.69
CA GLY A 43 2.69 -1.44 -9.83
C GLY A 43 2.63 -0.45 -8.67
N PHE A 44 1.45 -0.28 -8.04
CA PHE A 44 1.32 0.54 -6.84
C PHE A 44 2.18 0.00 -5.69
N PHE A 45 2.16 -1.31 -5.45
CA PHE A 45 2.95 -1.92 -4.39
C PHE A 45 4.42 -2.06 -4.76
N ASP A 46 4.78 -2.13 -6.05
CA ASP A 46 6.17 -2.06 -6.48
C ASP A 46 6.77 -0.68 -6.17
N ALA A 47 6.01 0.39 -6.36
CA ALA A 47 6.40 1.73 -5.95
C ALA A 47 6.49 1.89 -4.41
N VAL A 48 5.57 1.29 -3.66
CA VAL A 48 5.66 1.21 -2.18
C VAL A 48 6.95 0.50 -1.76
N HIS A 49 7.30 -0.61 -2.40
CA HIS A 49 8.55 -1.36 -2.13
C HIS A 49 9.79 -0.46 -2.30
N LYS A 50 9.86 0.27 -3.42
CA LYS A 50 10.96 1.22 -3.66
C LYS A 50 11.13 2.21 -2.50
N GLY A 51 10.03 2.82 -2.04
CA GLY A 51 10.07 3.73 -0.90
C GLY A 51 10.45 3.06 0.42
N ALA A 52 10.02 1.83 0.62
CA ALA A 52 10.39 1.04 1.78
C ALA A 52 11.89 0.77 1.84
N ASP A 53 12.50 0.43 0.70
CA ASP A 53 13.95 0.20 0.58
C ASP A 53 14.76 1.50 0.82
N GLU A 54 14.28 2.64 0.32
CA GLU A 54 14.89 3.94 0.58
C GLU A 54 14.95 4.25 2.08
N ALA A 55 13.84 4.04 2.80
CA ALA A 55 13.78 4.25 4.25
C ALA A 55 14.65 3.24 5.02
N ALA A 56 14.68 1.98 4.58
CA ALA A 56 15.50 0.94 5.20
C ALA A 56 17.00 1.26 5.09
N ALA A 57 17.44 1.74 3.92
CA ALA A 57 18.82 2.16 3.69
C ALA A 57 19.20 3.34 4.62
N GLU A 58 18.33 4.33 4.74
CA GLU A 58 18.55 5.51 5.62
C GLU A 58 18.64 5.12 7.10
N LEU A 59 17.83 4.15 7.53
CA LEU A 59 17.72 3.74 8.92
C LEU A 59 18.66 2.58 9.31
N ASP A 60 19.52 2.07 8.42
CA ASP A 60 20.25 0.82 8.62
C ASP A 60 19.32 -0.30 9.13
N ALA A 61 18.23 -0.52 8.40
CA ALA A 61 17.24 -1.56 8.65
C ALA A 61 17.21 -2.59 7.50
N GLU A 62 16.47 -3.67 7.67
CA GLU A 62 16.20 -4.67 6.62
C GLU A 62 14.71 -4.70 6.34
N VAL A 63 14.31 -4.53 5.10
CA VAL A 63 12.94 -4.71 4.64
C VAL A 63 12.79 -6.10 4.02
N ILE A 64 11.73 -6.80 4.42
CA ILE A 64 11.24 -8.02 3.78
C ILE A 64 9.93 -7.65 3.11
N PHE A 65 10.01 -7.21 1.84
CA PHE A 65 8.81 -6.93 1.07
C PHE A 65 8.20 -8.24 0.56
N THR A 66 6.91 -8.45 0.81
CA THR A 66 6.22 -9.69 0.50
C THR A 66 4.71 -9.47 0.36
N GLY A 67 4.01 -10.48 -0.11
CA GLY A 67 2.56 -10.48 -0.26
C GLY A 67 2.09 -11.77 -0.93
N PRO A 68 0.80 -12.05 -0.94
CA PRO A 68 0.25 -13.17 -1.70
C PRO A 68 0.29 -12.86 -3.20
N THR A 69 0.18 -13.87 -4.04
CA THR A 69 0.05 -13.72 -5.50
C THR A 69 -1.37 -13.32 -5.94
N THR A 70 -2.35 -13.60 -5.10
CA THR A 70 -3.75 -13.19 -5.26
C THR A 70 -4.20 -12.41 -4.02
N PRO A 71 -4.99 -11.33 -4.18
CA PRO A 71 -5.37 -10.46 -3.06
C PRO A 71 -6.45 -11.09 -2.17
N THR A 72 -6.07 -12.12 -1.39
CA THR A 72 -6.93 -12.81 -0.45
C THR A 72 -6.44 -12.69 1.00
N ALA A 73 -7.36 -12.72 1.97
CA ALA A 73 -7.02 -12.70 3.37
C ALA A 73 -6.22 -13.95 3.78
N GLU A 74 -6.59 -15.12 3.26
CA GLU A 74 -5.91 -16.40 3.52
C GLU A 74 -4.45 -16.35 3.07
N GLY A 75 -4.18 -15.87 1.85
CA GLY A 75 -2.82 -15.70 1.35
C GLY A 75 -2.00 -14.72 2.20
N GLN A 76 -2.61 -13.64 2.69
CA GLN A 76 -1.92 -12.73 3.62
C GLN A 76 -1.66 -13.38 4.99
N ILE A 77 -2.57 -14.21 5.52
CA ILE A 77 -2.36 -14.95 6.77
C ILE A 77 -1.16 -15.88 6.66
N GLU A 78 -0.97 -16.57 5.54
CA GLU A 78 0.22 -17.42 5.30
C GLU A 78 1.52 -16.59 5.31
N VAL A 79 1.53 -15.47 4.62
CA VAL A 79 2.67 -14.53 4.59
C VAL A 79 2.97 -14.00 5.99
N LEU A 80 1.96 -13.56 6.73
CA LEU A 80 2.11 -13.06 8.11
C LEU A 80 2.66 -14.15 9.04
N ASN A 81 2.19 -15.40 8.92
CA ASN A 81 2.72 -16.52 9.70
C ASN A 81 4.20 -16.77 9.42
N SER A 82 4.64 -16.64 8.16
CA SER A 82 6.04 -16.73 7.77
C SER A 82 6.90 -15.65 8.43
N LEU A 83 6.45 -14.39 8.40
CA LEU A 83 7.14 -13.27 9.05
C LEU A 83 7.23 -13.44 10.58
N ILE A 84 6.15 -13.91 11.20
CA ILE A 84 6.12 -14.22 12.63
C ILE A 84 7.13 -15.34 12.99
N ALA A 85 7.23 -16.37 12.16
CA ALA A 85 8.20 -17.45 12.34
C ALA A 85 9.64 -16.97 12.18
N GLN A 86 9.89 -16.02 11.28
CA GLN A 86 11.18 -15.36 11.07
C GLN A 86 11.55 -14.36 12.18
N ARG A 87 10.63 -14.09 13.12
CA ARG A 87 10.83 -13.17 14.25
C ARG A 87 11.28 -11.77 13.78
N VAL A 88 10.57 -11.20 12.82
CA VAL A 88 10.78 -9.79 12.43
C VAL A 88 10.45 -8.86 13.60
N ASP A 89 11.04 -7.66 13.64
CA ASP A 89 10.80 -6.69 14.70
C ASP A 89 9.50 -5.92 14.53
N ALA A 90 9.10 -5.71 13.25
CA ALA A 90 7.83 -5.07 12.92
C ALA A 90 7.20 -5.68 11.66
N ILE A 91 5.88 -5.54 11.56
CA ILE A 91 5.07 -5.85 10.39
C ILE A 91 4.26 -4.61 10.02
N ALA A 92 4.35 -4.20 8.75
CA ALA A 92 3.47 -3.22 8.13
C ALA A 92 2.62 -3.94 7.08
N VAL A 93 1.29 -3.86 7.16
CA VAL A 93 0.39 -4.59 6.26
C VAL A 93 -0.65 -3.68 5.62
N SER A 94 -0.83 -3.78 4.29
CA SER A 94 -2.01 -3.28 3.59
C SER A 94 -3.00 -4.43 3.46
N ALA A 95 -4.11 -4.35 4.21
CA ALA A 95 -4.99 -5.49 4.44
C ALA A 95 -5.97 -5.73 3.28
N ASN A 96 -6.17 -7.00 2.91
CA ASN A 96 -7.25 -7.43 2.02
C ASN A 96 -8.60 -7.54 2.73
N ASP A 97 -8.55 -7.77 4.05
CA ASP A 97 -9.73 -7.85 4.91
C ASP A 97 -9.38 -7.27 6.30
N PRO A 98 -10.22 -6.36 6.85
CA PRO A 98 -9.89 -5.68 8.10
C PRO A 98 -9.91 -6.60 9.31
N ASP A 99 -10.76 -7.62 9.33
CA ASP A 99 -11.06 -8.45 10.49
C ASP A 99 -10.36 -9.81 10.44
N ALA A 100 -10.28 -10.42 9.26
CA ALA A 100 -9.70 -11.76 9.08
C ALA A 100 -8.23 -11.86 9.51
N LEU A 101 -7.48 -10.74 9.39
CA LEU A 101 -6.05 -10.70 9.77
C LEU A 101 -5.84 -10.51 11.28
N VAL A 102 -6.83 -10.00 12.02
CA VAL A 102 -6.71 -9.62 13.44
C VAL A 102 -6.16 -10.74 14.32
N PRO A 103 -6.67 -11.99 14.27
CA PRO A 103 -6.13 -13.07 15.14
C PRO A 103 -4.64 -13.32 14.93
N THR A 104 -4.19 -13.26 13.67
CA THR A 104 -2.78 -13.48 13.32
C THR A 104 -1.91 -12.31 13.78
N LEU A 105 -2.37 -11.08 13.59
CA LEU A 105 -1.65 -9.87 14.00
C LEU A 105 -1.60 -9.71 15.53
N LYS A 106 -2.67 -10.06 16.27
CA LYS A 106 -2.64 -10.16 17.74
C LYS A 106 -1.59 -11.16 18.22
N ARG A 107 -1.46 -12.29 17.53
CA ARG A 107 -0.43 -13.30 17.83
C ARG A 107 0.97 -12.75 17.57
N ALA A 108 1.18 -11.93 16.52
CA ALA A 108 2.44 -11.24 16.28
C ALA A 108 2.75 -10.24 17.39
N MET A 109 1.79 -9.39 17.78
CA MET A 109 1.94 -8.42 18.88
C MET A 109 2.22 -9.11 20.22
N GLY A 110 1.57 -10.24 20.51
CA GLY A 110 1.83 -11.06 21.71
C GLY A 110 3.24 -11.64 21.75
N ARG A 111 3.95 -11.67 20.64
CA ARG A 111 5.38 -12.06 20.54
C ARG A 111 6.33 -10.86 20.54
N GLY A 112 5.81 -9.65 20.76
CA GLY A 112 6.61 -8.41 20.82
C GLY A 112 6.83 -7.74 19.46
N ILE A 113 6.32 -8.30 18.34
CA ILE A 113 6.42 -7.71 17.01
C ILE A 113 5.52 -6.48 16.97
N LYS A 114 6.04 -5.34 16.48
CA LYS A 114 5.24 -4.13 16.29
C LYS A 114 4.43 -4.25 15.02
N VAL A 115 3.12 -4.00 15.10
CA VAL A 115 2.22 -4.12 13.95
C VAL A 115 1.61 -2.78 13.62
N ILE A 116 1.75 -2.36 12.38
CA ILE A 116 1.02 -1.23 11.81
C ILE A 116 0.29 -1.68 10.55
N SER A 117 -0.77 -0.99 10.18
CA SER A 117 -1.33 -1.08 8.84
C SER A 117 -1.06 0.20 8.05
N TYR A 118 -1.03 0.08 6.74
CA TYR A 118 -0.89 1.21 5.82
C TYR A 118 -1.81 1.02 4.62
N ASP A 119 -2.11 2.09 3.88
CA ASP A 119 -3.02 2.05 2.72
C ASP A 119 -4.41 1.49 3.10
N SER A 120 -4.57 0.18 3.16
CA SER A 120 -5.80 -0.50 3.59
C SER A 120 -5.67 -0.97 5.04
N GLY A 121 -6.59 -0.50 5.89
CA GLY A 121 -6.50 -0.67 7.34
C GLY A 121 -6.94 -2.05 7.83
N VAL A 122 -6.31 -2.48 8.93
CA VAL A 122 -6.78 -3.57 9.81
C VAL A 122 -7.64 -2.96 10.92
N ALA A 123 -8.59 -3.70 11.45
CA ALA A 123 -9.36 -3.29 12.62
C ALA A 123 -8.43 -2.87 13.79
N PRO A 124 -8.80 -1.87 14.59
CA PRO A 124 -7.90 -1.22 15.57
C PRO A 124 -7.21 -2.18 16.52
N GLU A 125 -7.86 -3.26 16.93
CA GLU A 125 -7.31 -4.26 17.83
C GLU A 125 -6.22 -5.14 17.21
N GLY A 126 -6.05 -5.10 15.90
CA GLY A 126 -5.00 -5.83 15.15
C GLY A 126 -3.75 -4.99 14.87
N ARG A 127 -3.68 -3.73 15.32
CA ARG A 127 -2.59 -2.81 14.98
C ARG A 127 -2.28 -1.81 16.10
N LEU A 128 -1.09 -1.24 16.08
CA LEU A 128 -0.70 -0.10 16.93
C LEU A 128 -1.07 1.23 16.29
N ALA A 129 -0.96 1.32 14.97
CA ALA A 129 -1.22 2.52 14.19
C ALA A 129 -1.64 2.15 12.75
N HIS A 130 -2.30 3.08 12.06
CA HIS A 130 -2.62 3.00 10.63
C HIS A 130 -2.14 4.27 9.92
N LEU A 131 -1.33 4.09 8.90
CA LEU A 131 -0.94 5.17 7.99
C LEU A 131 -1.85 5.17 6.77
N ALA A 132 -2.83 6.07 6.76
CA ALA A 132 -3.64 6.34 5.59
C ALA A 132 -2.87 7.22 4.59
N PRO A 133 -3.02 7.03 3.28
CA PRO A 133 -2.37 7.91 2.29
C PRO A 133 -2.92 9.34 2.34
N SER A 134 -4.20 9.48 2.64
CA SER A 134 -4.91 10.74 2.86
C SER A 134 -6.15 10.47 3.72
N SER A 135 -6.94 11.49 4.07
CA SER A 135 -8.24 11.25 4.69
C SER A 135 -9.21 10.62 3.68
N ASP A 136 -10.02 9.67 4.13
CA ASP A 136 -11.03 8.99 3.31
C ASP A 136 -11.99 10.00 2.66
N GLN A 137 -12.40 11.01 3.43
CA GLN A 137 -13.24 12.10 2.94
C GLN A 137 -12.60 12.82 1.74
N LEU A 138 -11.34 13.25 1.87
CA LEU A 138 -10.67 13.99 0.81
C LEU A 138 -10.47 13.14 -0.45
N ILE A 139 -10.19 11.84 -0.30
CA ILE A 139 -10.08 10.93 -1.44
C ILE A 139 -11.44 10.78 -2.12
N GLY A 140 -12.50 10.46 -1.36
CA GLY A 140 -13.85 10.29 -1.90
C GLY A 140 -14.37 11.54 -2.60
N GLU A 141 -14.22 12.72 -1.99
CA GLU A 141 -14.60 14.01 -2.56
C GLU A 141 -13.79 14.34 -3.83
N THR A 142 -12.48 14.08 -3.83
CA THR A 142 -11.63 14.32 -5.01
C THR A 142 -12.07 13.45 -6.19
N VAL A 143 -12.28 12.16 -5.97
CA VAL A 143 -12.70 11.23 -7.04
C VAL A 143 -14.09 11.61 -7.57
N LEU A 144 -15.03 12.01 -6.70
CA LEU A 144 -16.35 12.44 -7.11
C LEU A 144 -16.31 13.78 -7.88
N ALA A 145 -15.45 14.70 -7.45
CA ALA A 145 -15.26 15.98 -8.16
C ALA A 145 -14.72 15.76 -9.58
N LEU A 146 -13.74 14.86 -9.75
CA LEU A 146 -13.23 14.46 -11.07
C LEU A 146 -14.33 13.81 -11.93
N THR A 147 -15.17 12.98 -11.31
CA THR A 147 -16.32 12.38 -12.00
C THR A 147 -17.28 13.46 -12.51
N ALA A 148 -17.61 14.45 -11.68
CA ALA A 148 -18.48 15.55 -12.05
C ALA A 148 -17.87 16.45 -13.16
N GLU A 149 -16.57 16.67 -13.10
CA GLU A 149 -15.84 17.45 -14.12
C GLU A 149 -15.85 16.75 -15.50
N LEU A 150 -15.68 15.43 -15.53
CA LEU A 150 -15.55 14.64 -16.76
C LEU A 150 -16.88 14.17 -17.35
N ALA A 151 -17.96 14.20 -16.56
CA ALA A 151 -19.31 13.93 -17.05
C ALA A 151 -19.78 15.03 -18.04
N PRO A 152 -20.75 14.73 -18.94
CA PRO A 152 -21.35 15.75 -19.79
C PRO A 152 -21.80 16.97 -18.99
N GLN A 153 -21.47 18.16 -19.48
CA GLN A 153 -21.76 19.41 -18.78
C GLN A 153 -23.10 20.00 -19.24
N VAL A 154 -24.00 20.23 -18.30
CA VAL A 154 -25.26 20.95 -18.51
C VAL A 154 -25.31 22.08 -17.47
N ASP A 155 -25.44 23.33 -17.96
CA ASP A 155 -25.40 24.56 -17.13
C ASP A 155 -24.18 24.61 -16.19
N GLY A 156 -23.00 24.10 -16.65
CA GLY A 156 -21.77 24.08 -15.90
C GLY A 156 -21.74 23.03 -14.78
N LYS A 157 -22.65 22.06 -14.79
CA LYS A 157 -22.71 20.95 -13.84
C LYS A 157 -22.60 19.63 -14.57
N GLY A 158 -21.81 18.72 -14.03
CA GLY A 158 -21.70 17.35 -14.53
C GLY A 158 -23.03 16.60 -14.38
N GLN A 159 -23.45 15.95 -15.46
CA GLN A 159 -24.66 15.15 -15.49
C GLN A 159 -24.43 13.81 -16.16
N GLY A 160 -25.12 12.78 -15.69
CA GLY A 160 -25.12 11.46 -16.29
C GLY A 160 -24.81 10.33 -15.30
N LYS A 161 -24.86 9.12 -15.85
CA LYS A 161 -24.62 7.90 -15.11
C LYS A 161 -23.13 7.64 -14.97
N PHE A 162 -22.72 7.20 -13.79
CA PHE A 162 -21.38 6.67 -13.58
C PHE A 162 -21.43 5.35 -12.81
N ALA A 163 -20.42 4.51 -13.00
CA ALA A 163 -20.24 3.26 -12.30
C ALA A 163 -18.85 3.20 -11.66
N VAL A 164 -18.72 2.45 -10.57
CA VAL A 164 -17.47 2.31 -9.84
C VAL A 164 -16.91 0.89 -10.03
N VAL A 165 -15.62 0.81 -10.37
CA VAL A 165 -14.82 -0.42 -10.34
C VAL A 165 -13.91 -0.37 -9.13
N SER A 166 -14.15 -1.26 -8.16
CA SER A 166 -13.41 -1.39 -6.90
C SER A 166 -12.60 -2.69 -6.90
N ALA A 167 -11.72 -2.88 -5.90
CA ALA A 167 -10.99 -4.13 -5.72
C ALA A 167 -11.89 -5.24 -5.19
N THR A 168 -11.89 -5.50 -3.90
CA THR A 168 -12.71 -6.55 -3.28
C THR A 168 -13.81 -5.95 -2.42
N PRO A 169 -14.91 -6.69 -2.16
CA PRO A 169 -15.95 -6.25 -1.23
C PRO A 169 -15.45 -5.96 0.19
N THR A 170 -14.31 -6.52 0.57
CA THR A 170 -13.70 -6.37 1.91
C THR A 170 -12.57 -5.34 1.98
N SER A 171 -12.19 -4.71 0.87
CA SER A 171 -11.15 -3.66 0.85
C SER A 171 -11.53 -2.46 1.71
N THR A 172 -10.93 -2.33 2.90
CA THR A 172 -11.27 -1.32 3.91
C THR A 172 -11.19 0.10 3.35
N ASN A 173 -10.05 0.47 2.78
CA ASN A 173 -9.82 1.80 2.24
C ASN A 173 -10.82 2.15 1.13
N GLN A 174 -11.01 1.27 0.15
CA GLN A 174 -11.90 1.54 -0.99
C GLN A 174 -13.37 1.62 -0.57
N ASN A 175 -13.78 0.81 0.41
CA ASN A 175 -15.12 0.91 0.98
C ASN A 175 -15.33 2.25 1.70
N SER A 176 -14.35 2.73 2.45
CA SER A 176 -14.40 4.04 3.10
C SER A 176 -14.48 5.18 2.08
N TRP A 177 -13.65 5.14 1.03
CA TRP A 177 -13.69 6.15 -0.03
C TRP A 177 -15.01 6.17 -0.78
N LEU A 178 -15.55 4.99 -1.09
CA LEU A 178 -16.87 4.86 -1.72
C LEU A 178 -17.99 5.38 -0.82
N ALA A 179 -17.89 5.17 0.50
CA ALA A 179 -18.85 5.70 1.46
C ALA A 179 -18.82 7.25 1.47
N GLU A 180 -17.62 7.86 1.45
CA GLU A 180 -17.50 9.31 1.37
C GLU A 180 -17.95 9.88 0.02
N MET A 181 -17.70 9.17 -1.10
CA MET A 181 -18.28 9.53 -2.41
C MET A 181 -19.82 9.57 -2.35
N ARG A 182 -20.46 8.53 -1.78
CA ARG A 182 -21.92 8.46 -1.62
C ARG A 182 -22.47 9.58 -0.75
N LYS A 183 -21.74 9.93 0.31
CA LYS A 183 -22.11 11.02 1.23
C LYS A 183 -22.02 12.39 0.55
N ALA A 184 -21.04 12.60 -0.33
CA ALA A 184 -20.90 13.85 -1.09
C ALA A 184 -21.80 13.91 -2.34
N LEU A 185 -22.28 12.77 -2.86
CA LEU A 185 -23.06 12.68 -4.10
C LEU A 185 -24.29 13.62 -4.17
N PRO A 186 -25.07 13.86 -3.09
CA PRO A 186 -26.16 14.82 -3.12
C PRO A 186 -25.76 16.24 -3.53
N GLN A 187 -24.50 16.62 -3.38
CA GLN A 187 -23.98 17.93 -3.83
C GLN A 187 -23.77 17.98 -5.36
N HIS A 188 -23.81 16.82 -6.03
CA HIS A 188 -23.69 16.63 -7.47
C HIS A 188 -24.95 16.01 -8.06
N ALA A 189 -26.11 16.68 -7.86
CA ALA A 189 -27.44 16.14 -8.14
C ALA A 189 -27.68 15.70 -9.60
N GLY A 190 -26.78 16.08 -10.53
CA GLY A 190 -26.83 15.61 -11.93
C GLY A 190 -26.18 14.26 -12.16
N LEU A 191 -25.42 13.74 -11.18
CA LEU A 191 -24.76 12.45 -11.28
C LEU A 191 -25.59 11.33 -10.66
N GLU A 192 -25.60 10.18 -11.32
CA GLU A 192 -26.26 8.96 -10.85
C GLU A 192 -25.26 7.81 -10.76
N LEU A 193 -25.00 7.31 -9.54
CA LEU A 193 -24.23 6.08 -9.33
C LEU A 193 -25.10 4.86 -9.63
N VAL A 194 -24.91 4.22 -10.78
CA VAL A 194 -25.75 3.11 -11.26
C VAL A 194 -25.25 1.74 -10.83
N SER A 195 -23.94 1.58 -10.56
CA SER A 195 -23.39 0.28 -10.18
C SER A 195 -22.03 0.42 -9.47
N VAL A 196 -21.73 -0.57 -8.62
CA VAL A 196 -20.41 -0.81 -8.06
C VAL A 196 -20.05 -2.26 -8.34
N VAL A 197 -18.93 -2.50 -9.01
CA VAL A 197 -18.43 -3.83 -9.35
C VAL A 197 -17.04 -4.05 -8.77
N TYR A 198 -16.64 -5.31 -8.63
CA TYR A 198 -15.40 -5.69 -7.95
C TYR A 198 -14.50 -6.50 -8.89
N GLY A 199 -13.37 -5.91 -9.25
CA GLY A 199 -12.35 -6.51 -10.11
C GLY A 199 -11.28 -7.32 -9.37
N ASP A 200 -11.36 -7.42 -8.04
CA ASP A 200 -10.44 -8.14 -7.14
C ASP A 200 -8.95 -7.72 -7.30
N ASP A 201 -8.68 -6.48 -7.72
CA ASP A 201 -7.34 -6.01 -8.13
C ASP A 201 -6.65 -6.95 -9.15
N VAL A 202 -7.46 -7.65 -9.96
CA VAL A 202 -7.02 -8.53 -11.05
C VAL A 202 -7.39 -7.89 -12.39
N SER A 203 -6.40 -7.67 -13.26
CA SER A 203 -6.57 -6.95 -14.52
C SER A 203 -7.66 -7.55 -15.40
N ASP A 204 -7.64 -8.88 -15.63
CA ASP A 204 -8.63 -9.55 -16.47
C ASP A 204 -10.04 -9.51 -15.91
N LYS A 205 -10.20 -9.61 -14.58
CA LYS A 205 -11.52 -9.50 -13.95
C LYS A 205 -12.01 -8.06 -14.04
N SER A 206 -11.18 -7.08 -13.68
CA SER A 206 -11.53 -5.66 -13.78
C SER A 206 -11.94 -5.27 -15.21
N TYR A 207 -11.24 -5.80 -16.22
CA TYR A 207 -11.59 -5.60 -17.63
C TYR A 207 -12.97 -6.17 -17.97
N ARG A 208 -13.26 -7.42 -17.56
CA ARG A 208 -14.56 -8.04 -17.81
C ARG A 208 -15.70 -7.28 -17.12
N GLU A 209 -15.48 -6.83 -15.89
CA GLU A 209 -16.46 -6.01 -15.16
C GLU A 209 -16.71 -4.67 -15.88
N ALA A 210 -15.65 -3.99 -16.36
CA ALA A 210 -15.79 -2.75 -17.12
C ALA A 210 -16.56 -2.98 -18.44
N VAL A 211 -16.25 -4.05 -19.20
CA VAL A 211 -17.01 -4.41 -20.41
C VAL A 211 -18.46 -4.72 -20.10
N ALA A 212 -18.74 -5.40 -18.99
CA ALA A 212 -20.11 -5.68 -18.56
C ALA A 212 -20.89 -4.40 -18.24
N LEU A 213 -20.27 -3.44 -17.53
CA LEU A 213 -20.87 -2.12 -17.28
C LEU A 213 -21.19 -1.37 -18.56
N LEU A 214 -20.27 -1.33 -19.54
CA LEU A 214 -20.48 -0.65 -20.82
C LEU A 214 -21.64 -1.26 -21.64
N LYS A 215 -21.86 -2.57 -21.54
CA LYS A 215 -22.98 -3.26 -22.16
C LYS A 215 -24.30 -3.05 -21.43
N GLN A 216 -24.26 -3.06 -20.09
CA GLN A 216 -25.45 -2.93 -19.25
C GLN A 216 -26.00 -1.51 -19.24
N TYR A 217 -25.12 -0.52 -19.35
CA TYR A 217 -25.46 0.91 -19.31
C TYR A 217 -24.92 1.61 -20.57
N PRO A 218 -25.63 1.55 -21.72
CA PRO A 218 -25.17 2.16 -22.98
C PRO A 218 -25.07 3.69 -22.94
N ASP A 219 -25.70 4.30 -21.93
CA ASP A 219 -25.68 5.75 -21.62
C ASP A 219 -24.72 6.11 -20.49
N LEU A 220 -23.81 5.19 -20.11
CA LEU A 220 -22.80 5.45 -19.09
C LEU A 220 -21.86 6.57 -19.53
N ALA A 221 -21.73 7.59 -18.71
CA ALA A 221 -20.87 8.74 -18.99
C ALA A 221 -19.44 8.55 -18.50
N VAL A 222 -19.29 7.99 -17.30
CA VAL A 222 -18.01 7.84 -16.63
C VAL A 222 -17.88 6.48 -15.96
N ILE A 223 -16.73 5.81 -16.15
CA ILE A 223 -16.27 4.72 -15.28
C ILE A 223 -15.29 5.31 -14.28
N VAL A 224 -15.57 5.12 -13.02
CA VAL A 224 -14.69 5.52 -11.90
C VAL A 224 -14.01 4.29 -11.37
N SER A 225 -12.68 4.25 -11.36
CA SER A 225 -11.99 3.16 -10.66
C SER A 225 -11.20 3.70 -9.47
N ILE A 226 -11.46 3.14 -8.30
CA ILE A 226 -10.74 3.41 -7.06
C ILE A 226 -9.66 2.36 -6.77
N SER A 227 -9.31 1.58 -7.80
CA SER A 227 -8.21 0.61 -7.85
C SER A 227 -7.24 0.98 -8.98
N SER A 228 -5.93 0.99 -8.71
CA SER A 228 -4.90 1.28 -9.71
C SER A 228 -4.91 0.25 -10.85
N VAL A 229 -5.19 -1.01 -10.56
CA VAL A 229 -5.36 -2.06 -11.58
C VAL A 229 -6.67 -1.86 -12.36
N GLY A 230 -7.74 -1.52 -11.64
CA GLY A 230 -9.07 -1.35 -12.22
C GLY A 230 -9.16 -0.17 -13.20
N ILE A 231 -8.46 0.94 -12.95
CA ILE A 231 -8.50 2.11 -13.83
C ILE A 231 -7.85 1.81 -15.19
N VAL A 232 -6.72 1.12 -15.21
CA VAL A 232 -6.03 0.69 -16.44
C VAL A 232 -6.91 -0.28 -17.22
N ALA A 233 -7.50 -1.26 -16.55
CA ALA A 233 -8.39 -2.24 -17.14
C ALA A 233 -9.68 -1.59 -17.70
N SER A 234 -10.24 -0.61 -17.00
CA SER A 234 -11.40 0.16 -17.45
C SER A 234 -11.08 1.03 -18.66
N ALA A 235 -9.91 1.68 -18.67
CA ALA A 235 -9.45 2.48 -19.80
C ALA A 235 -9.27 1.62 -21.05
N ARG A 236 -8.65 0.45 -20.90
CA ARG A 236 -8.52 -0.54 -21.97
C ARG A 236 -9.90 -1.01 -22.49
N ALA A 237 -10.85 -1.29 -21.59
CA ALA A 237 -12.18 -1.71 -21.97
C ALA A 237 -12.91 -0.64 -22.81
N VAL A 238 -12.82 0.64 -22.42
CA VAL A 238 -13.40 1.76 -23.17
C VAL A 238 -12.76 1.86 -24.56
N GLU A 239 -11.43 1.74 -24.66
CA GLU A 239 -10.70 1.78 -25.94
C GLU A 239 -11.10 0.60 -26.85
N ASP A 240 -11.04 -0.63 -26.34
CA ASP A 240 -11.35 -1.86 -27.10
C ASP A 240 -12.81 -1.93 -27.58
N GLN A 241 -13.74 -1.30 -26.85
CA GLN A 241 -15.15 -1.20 -27.25
C GLN A 241 -15.42 0.00 -28.21
N GLY A 242 -14.40 0.77 -28.59
CA GLY A 242 -14.54 1.93 -29.47
C GLY A 242 -15.34 3.08 -28.87
N LEU A 243 -15.32 3.24 -27.53
CA LEU A 243 -16.08 4.23 -26.80
C LEU A 243 -15.23 5.44 -26.35
N THR A 244 -13.99 5.54 -26.84
CA THR A 244 -13.12 6.71 -26.61
C THR A 244 -13.84 7.99 -27.02
N GLY A 245 -13.87 8.99 -26.14
CA GLY A 245 -14.58 10.25 -26.34
C GLY A 245 -16.05 10.22 -25.89
N LYS A 246 -16.69 9.04 -25.84
CA LYS A 246 -18.08 8.89 -25.36
C LYS A 246 -18.14 8.58 -23.88
N VAL A 247 -17.35 7.60 -23.41
CA VAL A 247 -17.23 7.26 -22.01
C VAL A 247 -15.84 7.70 -21.53
N LYS A 248 -15.79 8.39 -20.41
CA LYS A 248 -14.55 8.78 -19.75
C LYS A 248 -14.21 7.83 -18.61
N VAL A 249 -12.92 7.68 -18.33
CA VAL A 249 -12.45 6.93 -17.18
C VAL A 249 -11.70 7.88 -16.25
N THR A 250 -11.91 7.75 -14.96
CA THR A 250 -11.21 8.50 -13.91
C THR A 250 -11.07 7.66 -12.64
N GLY A 251 -10.42 8.19 -11.63
CA GLY A 251 -10.25 7.55 -10.33
C GLY A 251 -8.83 7.64 -9.82
N LEU A 252 -8.31 6.53 -9.29
CA LEU A 252 -7.00 6.44 -8.67
C LEU A 252 -6.08 5.52 -9.49
N GLY A 253 -4.91 6.02 -9.90
CA GLY A 253 -3.98 5.23 -10.71
C GLY A 253 -2.59 5.84 -10.84
N LEU A 254 -1.66 5.09 -11.40
CA LEU A 254 -0.27 5.51 -11.54
C LEU A 254 -0.05 6.29 -12.84
N PRO A 255 0.67 7.42 -12.78
CA PRO A 255 1.04 8.17 -13.98
C PRO A 255 1.76 7.33 -15.05
N SER A 256 2.67 6.43 -14.64
CA SER A 256 3.41 5.54 -15.56
C SER A 256 2.50 4.60 -16.35
N GLU A 257 1.38 4.17 -15.76
CA GLU A 257 0.44 3.25 -16.40
C GLU A 257 -0.63 4.00 -17.23
N LEU A 258 -0.89 5.26 -16.90
CA LEU A 258 -2.01 6.02 -17.45
C LEU A 258 -1.62 7.08 -18.48
N ALA A 259 -0.34 7.46 -18.59
CA ALA A 259 0.10 8.54 -19.49
C ALA A 259 -0.42 8.35 -20.94
N GLY A 260 -0.33 7.14 -21.49
CA GLY A 260 -0.84 6.86 -22.84
C GLY A 260 -2.37 6.96 -22.97
N TYR A 261 -3.12 6.68 -21.91
CA TYR A 261 -4.58 6.84 -21.90
C TYR A 261 -4.99 8.30 -21.69
N VAL A 262 -4.15 9.10 -21.02
CA VAL A 262 -4.34 10.57 -20.95
C VAL A 262 -4.16 11.20 -22.32
N GLU A 263 -3.09 10.86 -23.04
CA GLU A 263 -2.83 11.33 -24.40
C GLU A 263 -3.98 11.00 -25.36
N LYS A 264 -4.56 9.80 -25.24
CA LYS A 264 -5.70 9.35 -26.04
C LYS A 264 -7.05 9.97 -25.59
N GLY A 265 -7.09 10.66 -24.46
CA GLY A 265 -8.29 11.26 -23.89
C GLY A 265 -9.32 10.26 -23.34
N VAL A 266 -8.90 9.01 -23.09
CA VAL A 266 -9.71 7.98 -22.40
C VAL A 266 -9.76 8.28 -20.91
N VAL A 267 -8.62 8.63 -20.32
CA VAL A 267 -8.45 9.03 -18.90
C VAL A 267 -7.97 10.49 -18.87
N PRO A 268 -8.84 11.49 -19.07
CA PRO A 268 -8.37 12.87 -19.17
C PRO A 268 -7.75 13.41 -17.88
N LYS A 269 -8.27 12.95 -16.72
CA LYS A 269 -7.78 13.29 -15.39
C LYS A 269 -7.96 12.11 -14.44
N PHE A 270 -7.06 11.98 -13.50
CA PHE A 270 -7.11 11.02 -12.42
C PHE A 270 -6.32 11.56 -11.22
N ALA A 271 -6.38 10.88 -10.09
CA ALA A 271 -5.65 11.29 -8.91
C ALA A 271 -4.89 10.11 -8.30
N ILE A 272 -3.85 10.40 -7.55
CA ILE A 272 -3.22 9.49 -6.59
C ILE A 272 -2.26 10.31 -5.71
N TRP A 273 -1.89 9.77 -4.56
CA TRP A 273 -0.72 10.18 -3.77
C TRP A 273 0.53 9.49 -4.29
N ASN A 274 1.70 9.92 -3.83
CA ASN A 274 2.95 9.24 -4.17
C ASN A 274 3.10 7.93 -3.38
N PRO A 275 3.05 6.75 -4.02
CA PRO A 275 3.18 5.46 -3.33
C PRO A 275 4.60 5.18 -2.83
N ILE A 276 5.64 5.79 -3.43
CA ILE A 276 7.02 5.71 -2.92
C ILE A 276 7.09 6.38 -1.54
N ASP A 277 6.50 7.56 -1.40
CA ASP A 277 6.47 8.26 -0.12
C ASP A 277 5.63 7.51 0.93
N LEU A 278 4.57 6.82 0.50
CA LEU A 278 3.79 5.96 1.39
C LEU A 278 4.63 4.80 1.94
N GLY A 279 5.36 4.09 1.08
CA GLY A 279 6.27 3.01 1.48
C GLY A 279 7.39 3.50 2.38
N TYR A 280 7.96 4.66 2.03
CA TYR A 280 9.00 5.31 2.82
C TYR A 280 8.51 5.67 4.23
N ALA A 281 7.40 6.41 4.35
CA ALA A 281 6.83 6.81 5.64
C ALA A 281 6.39 5.60 6.47
N THR A 282 5.77 4.59 5.84
CA THR A 282 5.37 3.32 6.49
C THR A 282 6.58 2.64 7.14
N THR A 283 7.67 2.53 6.41
CA THR A 283 8.90 1.87 6.91
C THR A 283 9.58 2.70 7.99
N GLN A 284 9.64 4.03 7.85
CA GLN A 284 10.12 4.94 8.90
C GLN A 284 9.35 4.72 10.22
N ILE A 285 8.02 4.67 10.16
CA ILE A 285 7.17 4.44 11.34
C ILE A 285 7.42 3.05 11.92
N ALA A 286 7.40 1.99 11.11
CA ALA A 286 7.58 0.61 11.56
C ALA A 286 8.92 0.41 12.28
N VAL A 287 10.03 0.90 11.69
CA VAL A 287 11.38 0.82 12.29
C VAL A 287 11.44 1.61 13.60
N ARG A 288 10.89 2.80 13.66
CA ARG A 288 10.92 3.62 14.88
C ARG A 288 10.11 3.01 16.02
N LEU A 289 8.94 2.47 15.72
CA LEU A 289 8.15 1.74 16.72
C LEU A 289 8.88 0.48 17.20
N ALA A 290 9.54 -0.26 16.31
CA ALA A 290 10.37 -1.40 16.68
C ALA A 290 11.53 -0.99 17.62
N ARG A 291 12.06 0.22 17.44
CA ARG A 291 13.12 0.81 18.27
C ARG A 291 12.61 1.54 19.52
N GLY A 292 11.32 1.43 19.83
CA GLY A 292 10.73 1.93 21.06
C GLY A 292 10.07 3.30 20.98
N ALA A 293 9.82 3.85 19.78
CA ALA A 293 8.99 5.04 19.64
C ALA A 293 7.57 4.75 20.12
N ASP A 294 6.89 5.79 20.59
CA ASP A 294 5.53 5.73 21.11
C ASP A 294 4.56 6.28 20.04
N ALA A 295 3.63 5.44 19.60
CA ALA A 295 2.62 5.82 18.61
C ALA A 295 1.61 6.86 19.15
N ALA A 296 1.54 7.09 20.48
CA ALA A 296 0.74 8.15 21.05
C ALA A 296 1.35 9.57 20.87
N LYS A 297 2.55 9.63 20.30
CA LYS A 297 3.27 10.88 19.99
C LYS A 297 3.49 10.94 18.48
N PRO A 298 3.68 12.17 17.92
CA PRO A 298 4.09 12.28 16.52
C PRO A 298 5.35 11.45 16.24
N VAL A 299 5.28 10.61 15.21
CA VAL A 299 6.39 9.73 14.79
C VAL A 299 7.10 10.38 13.62
N PRO A 300 8.41 10.66 13.72
CA PRO A 300 9.17 11.18 12.60
C PRO A 300 9.14 10.23 11.39
N THR A 301 9.03 10.79 10.20
CA THR A 301 8.99 10.07 8.93
C THR A 301 10.05 10.57 7.94
N GLY A 302 11.23 10.95 8.46
CA GLY A 302 12.36 11.40 7.66
C GLY A 302 12.01 12.61 6.79
N ARG A 303 12.24 12.51 5.48
CA ARG A 303 11.94 13.59 4.52
C ARG A 303 10.45 13.99 4.47
N MET A 304 9.56 13.17 4.99
CA MET A 304 8.12 13.45 5.03
C MET A 304 7.68 14.22 6.29
N GLY A 305 8.63 14.60 7.18
CA GLY A 305 8.33 15.29 8.41
C GLY A 305 7.93 14.34 9.54
N GLU A 306 6.73 14.46 10.07
CA GLU A 306 6.19 13.58 11.11
C GLU A 306 4.72 13.27 10.88
N VAL A 307 4.26 12.14 11.40
CA VAL A 307 2.85 11.74 11.41
C VAL A 307 2.36 11.65 12.84
N ALA A 308 1.28 12.39 13.12
CA ALA A 308 0.52 12.27 14.37
C ALA A 308 -0.66 11.32 14.12
N PHE A 309 -0.85 10.38 15.05
CA PHE A 309 -1.99 9.47 15.02
C PHE A 309 -3.10 10.01 15.94
N ALA A 310 -4.33 10.02 15.45
CA ALA A 310 -5.51 10.38 16.23
C ALA A 310 -5.82 9.31 17.30
N ALA A 311 -6.85 9.52 18.11
CA ALA A 311 -7.22 8.62 19.19
C ALA A 311 -7.59 7.20 18.73
N ASP A 312 -8.04 7.05 17.48
CA ASP A 312 -8.31 5.77 16.81
C ASP A 312 -7.05 5.11 16.20
N GLY A 313 -5.90 5.74 16.37
CA GLY A 313 -4.62 5.31 15.84
C GLY A 313 -4.45 5.53 14.33
N VAL A 314 -5.25 6.39 13.71
CA VAL A 314 -5.14 6.72 12.26
C VAL A 314 -4.37 8.02 12.08
N GLY A 315 -3.39 8.01 11.19
CA GLY A 315 -2.66 9.17 10.71
C GLY A 315 -2.69 9.24 9.19
N ALA A 316 -2.80 10.44 8.62
CA ALA A 316 -2.77 10.65 7.18
C ALA A 316 -1.41 11.22 6.74
N MET A 317 -0.91 10.73 5.59
CA MET A 317 0.39 11.12 5.07
C MET A 317 0.33 12.41 4.24
N SER A 318 -0.61 12.50 3.29
CA SER A 318 -0.62 13.56 2.28
C SER A 318 -2.04 13.85 1.75
N LYS A 319 -2.10 14.54 0.61
CA LYS A 319 -3.33 14.77 -0.15
C LYS A 319 -3.22 14.09 -1.51
N PRO A 320 -4.35 13.65 -2.12
CA PRO A 320 -4.35 13.22 -3.51
C PRO A 320 -3.84 14.36 -4.40
N PHE A 321 -3.00 14.01 -5.38
CA PHE A 321 -2.55 14.92 -6.42
C PHE A 321 -3.27 14.58 -7.72
N ILE A 322 -3.70 15.60 -8.47
CA ILE A 322 -4.43 15.42 -9.72
C ILE A 322 -3.45 15.44 -10.90
N TYR A 323 -3.58 14.43 -11.75
CA TYR A 323 -2.80 14.26 -12.97
C TYR A 323 -3.69 14.47 -14.19
N ASP A 324 -3.13 15.15 -15.18
CA ASP A 324 -3.75 15.41 -16.49
C ASP A 324 -2.66 15.53 -17.58
N ALA A 325 -3.05 15.90 -18.79
CA ALA A 325 -2.12 16.07 -19.91
C ALA A 325 -1.00 17.07 -19.66
N GLY A 326 -1.18 18.03 -18.75
CA GLY A 326 -0.19 19.06 -18.43
C GLY A 326 0.97 18.58 -17.56
N ASN A 327 0.78 17.47 -16.81
CA ASN A 327 1.78 17.03 -15.83
C ASN A 327 2.10 15.52 -15.88
N VAL A 328 1.21 14.68 -16.39
CA VAL A 328 1.35 13.21 -16.31
C VAL A 328 2.68 12.70 -16.85
N ALA A 329 3.21 13.27 -17.93
CA ALA A 329 4.44 12.81 -18.58
C ALA A 329 5.70 13.00 -17.70
N GLU A 330 5.70 13.99 -16.82
CA GLU A 330 6.77 14.20 -15.84
C GLU A 330 6.73 13.13 -14.76
N PHE A 331 5.55 12.93 -14.16
CA PHE A 331 5.37 11.97 -13.06
C PHE A 331 5.44 10.51 -13.50
N ALA A 332 5.09 10.20 -14.75
CA ALA A 332 5.23 8.86 -15.33
C ALA A 332 6.67 8.31 -15.33
N LYS A 333 7.66 9.18 -15.14
CA LYS A 333 9.09 8.80 -15.02
C LYS A 333 9.47 8.45 -13.57
N ILE A 334 8.61 8.73 -12.61
CA ILE A 334 8.87 8.57 -11.18
C ILE A 334 8.21 7.30 -10.65
N PHE A 335 6.93 7.10 -10.95
CA PHE A 335 6.12 5.94 -10.56
C PHE A 335 4.89 5.77 -11.44
#